data_42695b2c56735760a91163e6230f66bf
#
_entry.id   42695b2c56735760a91163e6230f66bf
#
_cell.length_a   1.000
_cell.length_b   1.000
_cell.length_c   1.000
_cell.angle_alpha   90.00
_cell.angle_beta   90.00
_cell.angle_gamma   90.00
#
_symmetry.space_group_name_H-M   'P 1'
#
loop_
_entity.id
_entity.type
_entity.pdbx_description
1 polymer ?
#
loop_
_entity_poly.entity_id
_entity_poly.type
_entity_poly.pdbx_seq_one_letter_code
_entity_poly.pdbx_strand_id
1 'polypeptide(L)'
;MRKAIMIIAAMLILFGGRAMAQRCLPGMSAVEIKANMADGFYTGNSRNCGYDFGVFYSVFTGSHGNTWSFGGEYLQTYKPYGAKGRIPVAQFTGEFGYNLHLLSDYSQTFHLYGGISALGGYETVNWGKSVLSDGATLHDGDNFIYGGSLNFQAEFYLSDKIALTAGLKGRFTFGSDVQVYHTAYGVGVKFIIE
;
A
#
# COMPACT_ATOMS: atom_id res chain seq x y z
N MET A 1 -23.91 12.91 -2.95
CA MET A 1 -22.71 12.65 -3.76
C MET A 1 -22.21 13.88 -4.52
N ARG A 2 -23.03 14.56 -5.36
CA ARG A 2 -22.57 15.78 -6.10
C ARG A 2 -22.02 16.89 -5.21
N LYS A 3 -22.65 17.16 -4.06
CA LYS A 3 -22.19 18.21 -3.12
C LYS A 3 -20.83 17.88 -2.47
N ALA A 4 -20.56 16.62 -2.16
CA ALA A 4 -19.27 16.19 -1.61
C ALA A 4 -18.14 16.34 -2.64
N ILE A 5 -18.41 16.00 -3.89
CA ILE A 5 -17.45 16.16 -5.01
C ILE A 5 -17.14 17.64 -5.23
N MET A 6 -18.15 18.52 -5.17
CA MET A 6 -17.95 19.97 -5.30
C MET A 6 -17.14 20.57 -4.14
N ILE A 7 -17.34 20.08 -2.91
CA ILE A 7 -16.56 20.51 -1.74
C ILE A 7 -15.11 20.08 -1.86
N ILE A 8 -14.86 18.85 -2.29
CA ILE A 8 -13.50 18.32 -2.53
C ILE A 8 -12.82 19.10 -3.66
N ALA A 9 -13.53 19.36 -4.76
CA ALA A 9 -13.01 20.17 -5.87
C ALA A 9 -12.72 21.62 -5.45
N ALA A 10 -13.59 22.23 -4.64
CA ALA A 10 -13.38 23.58 -4.12
C ALA A 10 -12.21 23.63 -3.13
N MET A 11 -12.02 22.63 -2.28
CA MET A 11 -10.83 22.51 -1.43
C MET A 11 -9.55 22.38 -2.27
N LEU A 12 -9.54 21.56 -3.31
CA LEU A 12 -8.40 21.42 -4.21
C LEU A 12 -8.01 22.73 -4.91
N ILE A 13 -8.99 23.58 -5.25
CA ILE A 13 -8.77 24.88 -5.88
C ILE A 13 -8.24 25.92 -4.86
N LEU A 14 -8.72 25.88 -3.62
CA LEU A 14 -8.31 26.83 -2.58
C LEU A 14 -6.88 26.60 -2.07
N PHE A 15 -6.34 25.39 -2.20
CA PHE A 15 -4.96 25.06 -1.84
C PHE A 15 -3.95 25.27 -2.98
N GLY A 16 -4.40 25.71 -4.17
CA GLY A 16 -3.56 26.01 -5.34
C GLY A 16 -2.70 27.27 -5.25
N GLY A 17 -2.27 27.67 -4.06
CA GLY A 17 -1.49 28.87 -3.80
C GLY A 17 0.02 28.61 -3.72
N ARG A 18 0.74 28.89 -4.81
CA ARG A 18 2.14 29.36 -4.88
C ARG A 18 3.13 28.76 -3.85
N ALA A 19 3.58 27.55 -4.08
CA ALA A 19 4.85 27.13 -3.56
C ALA A 19 5.70 26.60 -4.72
N MET A 20 6.53 27.45 -5.26
CA MET A 20 7.67 27.07 -6.10
C MET A 20 8.78 26.52 -5.17
N ALA A 21 8.44 25.65 -4.26
CA ALA A 21 9.42 24.97 -3.45
C ALA A 21 10.09 23.88 -4.30
N GLN A 22 11.38 23.75 -4.17
CA GLN A 22 12.12 22.64 -4.75
C GLN A 22 11.69 21.37 -4.03
N ARG A 23 10.74 20.64 -4.61
CA ARG A 23 10.22 19.37 -4.09
C ARG A 23 11.07 18.22 -4.61
N CYS A 24 11.14 17.15 -3.86
CA CYS A 24 11.84 15.92 -4.25
C CYS A 24 13.35 16.09 -4.48
N LEU A 25 14.01 16.92 -3.67
CA LEU A 25 15.46 17.07 -3.75
C LEU A 25 16.20 15.82 -3.25
N PRO A 26 17.34 15.48 -3.85
CA PRO A 26 18.19 14.40 -3.34
C PRO A 26 18.57 14.64 -1.88
N GLY A 27 18.42 13.59 -1.05
CA GLY A 27 18.70 13.63 0.38
C GLY A 27 17.50 13.98 1.26
N MET A 28 16.43 14.54 0.70
CA MET A 28 15.18 14.67 1.45
C MET A 28 14.59 13.29 1.76
N SER A 29 13.85 13.19 2.83
CA SER A 29 13.19 11.95 3.25
C SER A 29 11.70 12.16 3.46
N ALA A 30 10.96 11.08 3.49
CA ALA A 30 9.54 11.13 3.73
C ALA A 30 9.06 9.90 4.51
N VAL A 31 8.02 10.08 5.32
CA VAL A 31 7.26 9.00 5.94
C VAL A 31 5.89 8.94 5.30
N GLU A 32 5.49 7.76 4.88
CA GLU A 32 4.20 7.53 4.25
C GLU A 32 3.39 6.49 5.03
N ILE A 33 2.12 6.79 5.26
CA ILE A 33 1.14 5.88 5.86
C ILE A 33 0.12 5.54 4.78
N LYS A 34 -0.07 4.24 4.53
CA LYS A 34 -0.99 3.72 3.50
C LYS A 34 -2.10 2.89 4.12
N ALA A 35 -3.27 2.97 3.52
CA ALA A 35 -4.40 2.10 3.78
C ALA A 35 -4.98 1.64 2.45
N ASN A 36 -4.96 0.34 2.21
CA ASN A 36 -5.36 -0.24 0.96
C ASN A 36 -6.44 -1.32 1.16
N MET A 37 -7.18 -1.59 0.10
CA MET A 37 -7.99 -2.79 -0.04
C MET A 37 -7.16 -3.87 -0.74
N ALA A 38 -7.24 -5.09 -0.25
CA ALA A 38 -6.52 -6.24 -0.79
C ALA A 38 -7.48 -7.23 -1.45
N ASP A 39 -7.05 -7.76 -2.61
CA ASP A 39 -7.74 -8.82 -3.36
C ASP A 39 -9.19 -8.51 -3.75
N GLY A 40 -9.49 -7.26 -4.01
CA GLY A 40 -10.77 -6.81 -4.55
C GLY A 40 -11.45 -5.72 -3.73
N PHE A 41 -12.49 -5.12 -4.29
CA PHE A 41 -13.33 -4.15 -3.60
C PHE A 41 -14.32 -4.88 -2.68
N TYR A 42 -14.49 -4.35 -1.47
CA TYR A 42 -15.56 -4.81 -0.59
C TYR A 42 -16.92 -4.35 -1.15
N THR A 43 -17.54 -5.23 -1.91
CA THR A 43 -18.87 -4.99 -2.52
C THR A 43 -19.98 -5.74 -1.81
N GLY A 44 -19.85 -6.01 -0.51
CA GLY A 44 -20.85 -6.73 0.29
C GLY A 44 -20.95 -8.25 0.04
N ASN A 45 -20.65 -8.72 -1.15
CA ASN A 45 -20.68 -10.14 -1.55
C ASN A 45 -19.27 -10.75 -1.74
N SER A 46 -18.22 -9.95 -1.66
CA SER A 46 -16.86 -10.42 -1.85
C SER A 46 -16.35 -11.14 -0.62
N ARG A 47 -16.14 -12.46 -0.73
CA ARG A 47 -15.70 -13.31 0.40
C ARG A 47 -14.20 -13.31 0.60
N ASN A 48 -13.42 -12.87 -0.39
CA ASN A 48 -11.96 -12.97 -0.41
C ASN A 48 -11.24 -11.64 -0.23
N CYS A 49 -11.96 -10.51 -0.20
CA CYS A 49 -11.32 -9.21 -0.05
C CYS A 49 -10.80 -9.02 1.38
N GLY A 50 -9.69 -8.32 1.45
CA GLY A 50 -9.04 -7.95 2.70
C GLY A 50 -8.69 -6.47 2.72
N TYR A 51 -7.83 -6.14 3.64
CA TYR A 51 -7.24 -4.80 3.79
C TYR A 51 -5.76 -4.91 4.11
N ASP A 52 -5.06 -3.83 3.85
CA ASP A 52 -3.65 -3.72 4.15
C ASP A 52 -3.34 -2.33 4.72
N PHE A 53 -2.44 -2.27 5.69
CA PHE A 53 -1.92 -1.06 6.28
C PHE A 53 -0.40 -1.10 6.24
N GLY A 54 0.21 -0.01 5.77
CA GLY A 54 1.66 0.08 5.69
C GLY A 54 2.20 1.41 6.18
N VAL A 55 3.41 1.37 6.71
CA VAL A 55 4.22 2.55 7.04
C VAL A 55 5.56 2.41 6.33
N PHE A 56 5.90 3.41 5.54
CA PHE A 56 7.11 3.42 4.72
C PHE A 56 7.92 4.69 4.96
N TYR A 57 9.20 4.53 5.04
CA TYR A 57 10.16 5.62 4.98
C TYR A 57 10.81 5.62 3.60
N SER A 58 10.96 6.79 3.00
CA SER A 58 11.56 6.94 1.68
C SER A 58 12.63 8.02 1.72
N VAL A 59 13.68 7.82 0.90
CA VAL A 59 14.75 8.80 0.68
C VAL A 59 14.80 9.13 -0.80
N PHE A 60 14.70 10.42 -1.13
CA PHE A 60 14.83 10.90 -2.49
C PHE A 60 16.28 10.82 -2.96
N THR A 61 16.49 10.32 -4.17
CA THR A 61 17.81 10.08 -4.74
C THR A 61 17.89 10.53 -6.20
N GLY A 62 19.08 10.95 -6.60
CA GLY A 62 19.32 11.42 -7.97
C GLY A 62 18.61 12.72 -8.31
N SER A 63 18.87 13.23 -9.49
CA SER A 63 18.32 14.51 -9.99
C SER A 63 16.87 14.42 -10.48
N HIS A 64 16.33 13.22 -10.61
CA HIS A 64 15.00 12.97 -11.18
C HIS A 64 13.91 12.71 -10.14
N GLY A 65 14.24 12.77 -8.82
CA GLY A 65 13.27 12.54 -7.75
C GLY A 65 12.91 11.07 -7.55
N ASN A 66 13.76 10.13 -7.96
CA ASN A 66 13.58 8.72 -7.62
C ASN A 66 13.70 8.50 -6.13
N THR A 67 13.10 7.43 -5.60
CA THR A 67 13.15 7.15 -4.15
C THR A 67 13.55 5.71 -3.85
N TRP A 68 14.40 5.55 -2.85
CA TRP A 68 14.50 4.32 -2.10
C TRP A 68 13.44 4.31 -1.01
N SER A 69 12.76 3.21 -0.83
CA SER A 69 11.74 3.05 0.21
C SER A 69 11.95 1.78 1.00
N PHE A 70 11.72 1.85 2.31
CA PHE A 70 11.66 0.70 3.18
C PHE A 70 10.57 0.88 4.22
N GLY A 71 9.94 -0.20 4.62
CA GLY A 71 8.83 -0.12 5.56
C GLY A 71 8.29 -1.47 5.97
N GLY A 72 7.22 -1.41 6.74
CA GLY A 72 6.46 -2.57 7.18
C GLY A 72 5.02 -2.47 6.73
N GLU A 73 4.43 -3.62 6.44
CA GLU A 73 3.06 -3.74 5.97
C GLU A 73 2.36 -4.91 6.65
N TYR A 74 1.14 -4.66 7.04
CA TYR A 74 0.22 -5.65 7.55
C TYR A 74 -0.89 -5.87 6.55
N LEU A 75 -1.02 -7.08 6.02
CA LEU A 75 -2.08 -7.47 5.10
C LEU A 75 -2.95 -8.51 5.77
N GLN A 76 -4.26 -8.32 5.73
CA GLN A 76 -5.22 -9.31 6.16
C GLN A 76 -6.21 -9.62 5.05
N THR A 77 -6.30 -10.89 4.69
CA THR A 77 -7.28 -11.44 3.75
C THR A 77 -8.14 -12.49 4.42
N TYR A 78 -9.22 -12.86 3.74
CA TYR A 78 -10.14 -13.87 4.24
C TYR A 78 -10.35 -14.95 3.19
N LYS A 79 -10.25 -16.20 3.59
CA LYS A 79 -10.55 -17.35 2.72
C LYS A 79 -11.92 -17.92 3.05
N PRO A 80 -12.75 -18.21 2.06
CA PRO A 80 -14.05 -18.82 2.29
C PRO A 80 -13.88 -20.24 2.84
N TYR A 81 -14.61 -20.56 3.88
CA TYR A 81 -14.67 -21.87 4.47
C TYR A 81 -16.12 -22.29 4.64
N GLY A 82 -16.49 -23.48 4.10
CA GLY A 82 -17.87 -23.95 4.11
C GLY A 82 -18.87 -22.96 3.49
N ALA A 83 -20.14 -23.01 3.93
CA ALA A 83 -21.20 -22.19 3.36
C ALA A 83 -21.16 -20.72 3.84
N LYS A 84 -20.70 -20.44 5.05
CA LYS A 84 -20.73 -19.09 5.65
C LYS A 84 -19.46 -18.73 6.44
N GLY A 85 -18.52 -19.65 6.65
CA GLY A 85 -17.29 -19.43 7.41
C GLY A 85 -16.24 -18.64 6.60
N ARG A 86 -15.33 -17.96 7.31
CA ARG A 86 -14.16 -17.28 6.75
C ARG A 86 -12.96 -17.57 7.64
N ILE A 87 -11.84 -17.90 7.05
CA ILE A 87 -10.58 -18.09 7.75
C ILE A 87 -9.72 -16.84 7.50
N PRO A 88 -9.33 -16.11 8.55
CA PRO A 88 -8.44 -14.98 8.41
C PRO A 88 -7.02 -15.46 8.10
N VAL A 89 -6.37 -14.82 7.15
CA VAL A 89 -4.95 -14.99 6.81
C VAL A 89 -4.30 -13.64 6.97
N ALA A 90 -3.36 -13.53 7.88
CA ALA A 90 -2.63 -12.29 8.15
C ALA A 90 -1.16 -12.43 7.73
N GLN A 91 -0.62 -11.41 7.09
CA GLN A 91 0.78 -11.33 6.69
C GLN A 91 1.40 -10.08 7.30
N PHE A 92 2.57 -10.23 7.91
CA PHE A 92 3.43 -9.17 8.41
C PHE A 92 4.68 -9.16 7.55
N THR A 93 4.88 -8.13 6.76
CA THR A 93 6.00 -8.06 5.81
C THR A 93 6.82 -6.81 6.00
N GLY A 94 8.14 -6.96 5.93
CA GLY A 94 9.06 -5.88 5.68
C GLY A 94 9.32 -5.75 4.19
N GLU A 95 9.38 -4.54 3.68
CA GLU A 95 9.66 -4.26 2.27
C GLU A 95 10.81 -3.28 2.11
N PHE A 96 11.60 -3.52 1.04
CA PHE A 96 12.63 -2.63 0.57
C PHE A 96 12.49 -2.49 -0.95
N GLY A 97 12.38 -1.25 -1.45
CA GLY A 97 12.10 -1.01 -2.86
C GLY A 97 12.73 0.25 -3.42
N TYR A 98 12.68 0.33 -4.74
CA TYR A 98 13.10 1.47 -5.52
C TYR A 98 11.96 1.94 -6.42
N ASN A 99 11.64 3.24 -6.34
CA ASN A 99 10.61 3.86 -7.14
C ASN A 99 11.22 4.85 -8.10
N LEU A 100 10.91 4.68 -9.37
CA LEU A 100 11.28 5.57 -10.46
C LEU A 100 10.21 6.66 -10.58
N HIS A 101 10.63 7.90 -10.62
CA HIS A 101 9.81 9.01 -11.01
C HIS A 101 9.54 8.93 -12.52
N LEU A 102 8.29 8.74 -12.92
CA LEU A 102 7.92 8.55 -14.32
C LEU A 102 7.55 9.86 -14.98
N LEU A 103 6.73 10.67 -14.31
CA LEU A 103 6.31 11.96 -14.82
C LEU A 103 5.81 12.86 -13.69
N SER A 104 5.87 14.18 -13.95
CA SER A 104 5.27 15.21 -13.11
C SER A 104 4.65 16.29 -13.98
N ASP A 105 3.71 17.04 -13.42
CA ASP A 105 3.19 18.23 -14.03
C ASP A 105 4.22 19.39 -13.94
N TYR A 106 4.00 20.45 -14.73
CA TYR A 106 4.88 21.62 -14.75
C TYR A 106 4.96 22.32 -13.38
N SER A 107 3.89 22.29 -12.61
CA SER A 107 3.82 22.88 -11.27
C SER A 107 4.38 21.98 -10.17
N GLN A 108 4.81 20.77 -10.51
CA GLN A 108 5.28 19.74 -9.57
C GLN A 108 4.28 19.47 -8.43
N THR A 109 3.00 19.58 -8.74
CA THR A 109 1.91 19.29 -7.81
C THR A 109 1.48 17.83 -7.90
N PHE A 110 1.62 17.25 -9.09
CA PHE A 110 1.31 15.85 -9.36
C PHE A 110 2.57 15.11 -9.80
N HIS A 111 2.82 13.94 -9.20
CA HIS A 111 3.91 13.04 -9.58
C HIS A 111 3.37 11.63 -9.75
N LEU A 112 3.94 10.91 -10.71
CA LEU A 112 3.66 9.49 -10.93
C LEU A 112 4.94 8.70 -10.76
N TYR A 113 4.87 7.63 -9.97
CA TYR A 113 5.97 6.72 -9.70
C TYR A 113 5.61 5.32 -10.14
N GLY A 114 6.60 4.58 -10.62
CA GLY A 114 6.56 3.14 -10.82
C GLY A 114 7.71 2.51 -10.07
N GLY A 115 7.47 1.44 -9.33
CA GLY A 115 8.50 0.86 -8.48
C GLY A 115 8.45 -0.65 -8.40
N ILE A 116 9.57 -1.18 -7.93
CA ILE A 116 9.75 -2.59 -7.60
C ILE A 116 10.25 -2.69 -6.16
N SER A 117 9.82 -3.73 -5.45
CA SER A 117 10.35 -4.01 -4.11
C SER A 117 10.55 -5.51 -3.87
N ALA A 118 11.49 -5.81 -2.99
CA ALA A 118 11.62 -7.09 -2.34
C ALA A 118 10.88 -7.06 -1.02
N LEU A 119 10.25 -8.16 -0.66
CA LEU A 119 9.53 -8.31 0.60
C LEU A 119 9.89 -9.62 1.28
N GLY A 120 9.82 -9.60 2.60
CA GLY A 120 10.00 -10.79 3.43
C GLY A 120 9.22 -10.63 4.72
N GLY A 121 8.71 -11.72 5.24
CA GLY A 121 7.88 -11.64 6.44
C GLY A 121 7.29 -12.97 6.88
N TYR A 122 6.20 -12.89 7.58
CA TYR A 122 5.55 -13.99 8.22
C TYR A 122 4.04 -13.99 7.92
N GLU A 123 3.54 -15.15 7.54
CA GLU A 123 2.12 -15.39 7.32
C GLU A 123 1.57 -16.26 8.45
N THR A 124 0.41 -15.90 8.97
CA THR A 124 -0.31 -16.69 9.97
C THR A 124 -1.73 -16.94 9.50
N VAL A 125 -2.13 -18.21 9.56
CA VAL A 125 -3.48 -18.67 9.21
C VAL A 125 -4.26 -18.88 10.49
N ASN A 126 -5.46 -18.29 10.56
CA ASN A 126 -6.35 -18.38 11.71
C ASN A 126 -5.67 -18.00 13.06
N TRP A 127 -4.69 -17.07 13.00
CA TRP A 127 -3.91 -16.65 14.17
C TRP A 127 -3.20 -17.81 14.90
N GLY A 128 -2.67 -18.77 14.15
CA GLY A 128 -1.98 -19.94 14.69
C GLY A 128 -2.90 -20.99 15.33
N LYS A 129 -4.23 -20.83 15.21
CA LYS A 129 -5.18 -21.82 15.76
C LYS A 129 -5.43 -22.91 14.73
N SER A 130 -5.00 -24.13 15.02
CA SER A 130 -5.19 -25.29 14.16
C SER A 130 -6.61 -25.85 14.17
N VAL A 131 -7.44 -25.51 15.17
CA VAL A 131 -8.82 -26.02 15.28
C VAL A 131 -9.80 -24.88 14.97
N LEU A 132 -10.69 -25.12 14.04
CA LEU A 132 -11.80 -24.23 13.70
C LEU A 132 -12.97 -24.38 14.68
N SER A 133 -13.90 -23.43 14.66
CA SER A 133 -15.06 -23.42 15.56
C SER A 133 -16.02 -24.60 15.37
N ASP A 134 -15.94 -25.31 14.27
CA ASP A 134 -16.71 -26.53 13.95
C ASP A 134 -15.95 -27.82 14.25
N GLY A 135 -14.77 -27.73 14.85
CA GLY A 135 -13.91 -28.87 15.20
C GLY A 135 -13.01 -29.40 14.08
N ALA A 136 -13.06 -28.81 12.89
CA ALA A 136 -12.17 -29.18 11.81
C ALA A 136 -10.74 -28.69 12.09
N THR A 137 -9.74 -29.47 11.67
CA THR A 137 -8.32 -29.15 11.86
C THR A 137 -7.75 -28.54 10.58
N LEU A 138 -7.10 -27.38 10.71
CA LEU A 138 -6.32 -26.77 9.65
C LEU A 138 -4.95 -27.44 9.56
N HIS A 139 -4.55 -27.81 8.35
CA HIS A 139 -3.19 -28.32 8.07
C HIS A 139 -2.22 -27.20 7.68
N ASP A 140 -2.74 -26.05 7.25
CA ASP A 140 -1.95 -24.90 6.86
C ASP A 140 -1.50 -24.18 8.13
N GLY A 141 -0.19 -24.09 8.29
CA GLY A 141 0.46 -23.49 9.44
C GLY A 141 0.91 -22.05 9.19
N ASP A 142 1.65 -21.57 10.15
CA ASP A 142 2.36 -20.30 10.05
C ASP A 142 3.64 -20.49 9.23
N ASN A 143 3.86 -19.62 8.24
CA ASN A 143 4.97 -19.77 7.29
C ASN A 143 5.79 -18.49 7.17
N PHE A 144 7.08 -18.64 6.90
CA PHE A 144 7.91 -17.55 6.43
C PHE A 144 7.63 -17.31 4.95
N ILE A 145 7.32 -16.07 4.59
CA ILE A 145 7.04 -15.65 3.22
C ILE A 145 8.10 -14.68 2.72
N TYR A 146 8.43 -14.77 1.44
CA TYR A 146 9.34 -13.85 0.77
C TYR A 146 8.88 -13.63 -0.67
N GLY A 147 9.33 -12.55 -1.28
CA GLY A 147 8.93 -12.29 -2.66
C GLY A 147 9.26 -10.90 -3.14
N GLY A 148 8.43 -10.41 -4.04
CA GLY A 148 8.57 -9.08 -4.61
C GLY A 148 7.24 -8.44 -4.92
N SER A 149 7.26 -7.12 -5.13
CA SER A 149 6.09 -6.39 -5.58
C SER A 149 6.42 -5.41 -6.69
N LEU A 150 5.39 -5.13 -7.49
CA LEU A 150 5.35 -4.04 -8.46
C LEU A 150 4.33 -3.02 -7.98
N ASN A 151 4.67 -1.75 -8.01
CA ASN A 151 3.77 -0.70 -7.59
C ASN A 151 3.72 0.45 -8.61
N PHE A 152 2.54 1.08 -8.69
CA PHE A 152 2.30 2.34 -9.37
C PHE A 152 1.64 3.27 -8.38
N GLN A 153 2.20 4.47 -8.20
CA GLN A 153 1.75 5.43 -7.20
C GLN A 153 1.65 6.82 -7.81
N ALA A 154 0.49 7.44 -7.67
CA ALA A 154 0.27 8.84 -7.93
C ALA A 154 0.37 9.62 -6.62
N GLU A 155 1.09 10.74 -6.65
CA GLU A 155 1.25 11.65 -5.51
C GLU A 155 0.70 13.01 -5.88
N PHE A 156 -0.10 13.58 -5.00
CA PHE A 156 -0.65 14.92 -5.13
C PHE A 156 -0.23 15.77 -3.93
N TYR A 157 0.64 16.74 -4.18
CA TYR A 157 1.19 17.61 -3.14
C TYR A 157 0.20 18.70 -2.75
N LEU A 158 -0.28 18.66 -1.50
CA LEU A 158 -1.11 19.68 -0.89
C LEU A 158 -0.27 20.85 -0.37
N SER A 159 0.95 20.55 0.07
CA SER A 159 1.95 21.52 0.52
C SER A 159 3.34 20.93 0.29
N ASP A 160 4.38 21.70 0.64
CA ASP A 160 5.77 21.22 0.49
C ASP A 160 6.09 20.05 1.43
N LYS A 161 5.30 19.88 2.48
CA LYS A 161 5.51 18.84 3.52
C LYS A 161 4.49 17.72 3.49
N ILE A 162 3.38 17.84 2.75
CA ILE A 162 2.29 16.87 2.77
C ILE A 162 1.84 16.56 1.35
N ALA A 163 1.84 15.28 1.01
CA ALA A 163 1.27 14.79 -0.22
C ALA A 163 0.21 13.70 0.07
N LEU A 164 -0.88 13.73 -0.70
CA LEU A 164 -1.80 12.60 -0.79
C LEU A 164 -1.27 11.61 -1.82
N THR A 165 -1.38 10.34 -1.49
CA THR A 165 -0.95 9.26 -2.39
C THR A 165 -2.13 8.36 -2.74
N ALA A 166 -2.13 7.85 -3.96
CA ALA A 166 -3.05 6.81 -4.41
C ALA A 166 -2.24 5.80 -5.21
N GLY A 167 -2.44 4.50 -4.97
CA GLY A 167 -1.59 3.50 -5.57
C GLY A 167 -2.26 2.18 -5.86
N LEU A 168 -1.61 1.45 -6.75
CA LEU A 168 -1.86 0.07 -7.11
C LEU A 168 -0.59 -0.72 -6.83
N LYS A 169 -0.73 -1.92 -6.25
CA LYS A 169 0.38 -2.80 -5.91
C LYS A 169 0.01 -4.23 -6.24
N GLY A 170 0.88 -4.91 -6.98
CA GLY A 170 0.81 -6.35 -7.18
C GLY A 170 1.94 -7.02 -6.42
N ARG A 171 1.65 -7.98 -5.56
CA ARG A 171 2.62 -8.71 -4.72
C ARG A 171 2.67 -10.17 -5.15
N PHE A 172 3.87 -10.69 -5.24
CA PHE A 172 4.15 -12.12 -5.44
C PHE A 172 4.87 -12.63 -4.21
N THR A 173 4.25 -13.55 -3.48
CA THR A 173 4.78 -14.13 -2.24
C THR A 173 5.00 -15.62 -2.41
N PHE A 174 6.21 -16.06 -2.16
CA PHE A 174 6.61 -17.47 -2.13
C PHE A 174 6.66 -17.93 -0.67
N GLY A 175 6.45 -19.21 -0.43
CA GLY A 175 6.38 -19.78 0.92
C GLY A 175 5.00 -19.68 1.57
N SER A 176 4.04 -19.05 0.90
CA SER A 176 2.63 -19.05 1.32
C SER A 176 1.94 -20.31 0.81
N ASP A 177 1.25 -21.03 1.69
CA ASP A 177 0.42 -22.18 1.35
C ASP A 177 -0.98 -21.77 0.88
N VAL A 178 -1.33 -20.50 1.05
CA VAL A 178 -2.70 -20.00 0.82
C VAL A 178 -2.86 -19.28 -0.50
N GLN A 179 -1.99 -18.32 -0.80
CA GLN A 179 -2.06 -17.54 -2.05
C GLN A 179 -0.73 -16.89 -2.39
N VAL A 180 -0.27 -17.08 -3.62
CA VAL A 180 0.99 -16.55 -4.13
C VAL A 180 0.88 -15.11 -4.59
N TYR A 181 -0.27 -14.68 -5.10
CA TYR A 181 -0.45 -13.36 -5.70
C TYR A 181 -1.54 -12.57 -4.99
N HIS A 182 -1.20 -11.34 -4.58
CA HIS A 182 -2.13 -10.37 -3.99
C HIS A 182 -2.11 -9.07 -4.76
N THR A 183 -3.29 -8.46 -4.91
CA THR A 183 -3.44 -7.10 -5.42
C THR A 183 -3.87 -6.18 -4.29
N ALA A 184 -3.24 -5.02 -4.18
CA ALA A 184 -3.64 -3.98 -3.26
C ALA A 184 -3.82 -2.65 -4.00
N TYR A 185 -4.81 -1.88 -3.61
CA TYR A 185 -5.04 -0.52 -4.12
C TYR A 185 -5.65 0.32 -3.02
N GLY A 186 -5.22 1.54 -2.94
CA GLY A 186 -5.68 2.42 -1.87
C GLY A 186 -5.06 3.80 -1.91
N VAL A 187 -5.10 4.42 -0.75
CA VAL A 187 -4.66 5.78 -0.55
C VAL A 187 -3.72 5.89 0.63
N GLY A 188 -2.96 6.95 0.66
CA GLY A 188 -2.05 7.25 1.76
C GLY A 188 -1.81 8.73 1.93
N VAL A 189 -1.06 9.03 2.96
CA VAL A 189 -0.53 10.37 3.23
C VAL A 189 0.98 10.26 3.42
N LYS A 190 1.70 11.08 2.69
CA LYS A 190 3.16 11.18 2.75
C LYS A 190 3.54 12.50 3.39
N PHE A 191 4.40 12.43 4.39
CA PHE A 191 4.99 13.56 5.09
C PHE A 191 6.45 13.69 4.69
N ILE A 192 6.82 14.81 4.08
CA ILE A 192 8.19 15.11 3.68
C ILE A 192 8.95 15.67 4.90
N ILE A 193 10.12 15.11 5.15
CA ILE A 193 11.03 15.48 6.24
C ILE A 193 12.31 15.99 5.60
N GLU A 194 12.78 17.10 6.07
CA GLU A 194 14.03 17.73 5.64
C GLU A 194 15.23 17.10 6.37
#